data_29cf4502e1281559289dfdfffba1a49a
#
_entry.id   29cf4502e1281559289dfdfffba1a49a
#
_cell.length_a   1.000
_cell.length_b   1.000
_cell.length_c   1.000
_cell.angle_alpha   90.00
_cell.angle_beta   90.00
_cell.angle_gamma   90.00
#
_symmetry.space_group_name_H-M   'P 1'
#
loop_
_entity.id
_entity.type
_entity.pdbx_description
1 polymer ?
#
loop_
_entity_poly.entity_id
_entity_poly.type
_entity_poly.pdbx_seq_one_letter_code
_entity_poly.pdbx_strand_id
1 'polypeptide(L)'
;MAHDSCMAQESVPGCYSCEHNAQPTLRRHERIYDDGLWRVAHSFNSTWLGWLVLVLRRHAASVGELTSDEAGVFGWLVPALSRALEAELKVPKAYVLFLAEQEGFDHVHVHVIARPPEYARGIRVFELIQRPSDEWVSAADMDDLAERIAPRLIAVNSA
;
A
#
# COMPACT_ATOMS: atom_id res chain seq x y z
N MET A 1 -2.04 30.67 -18.64
CA MET A 1 -3.41 30.18 -18.37
C MET A 1 -3.26 28.86 -17.66
N ALA A 2 -3.43 28.88 -16.36
CA ALA A 2 -3.32 27.69 -15.53
C ALA A 2 -4.58 26.85 -15.76
N HIS A 3 -4.42 25.62 -16.25
CA HIS A 3 -5.47 24.62 -16.22
C HIS A 3 -5.53 24.02 -14.83
N ASP A 4 -6.34 24.63 -13.96
CA ASP A 4 -6.85 24.02 -12.74
C ASP A 4 -7.88 22.96 -13.17
N SER A 5 -7.41 21.80 -13.61
CA SER A 5 -8.24 20.59 -13.69
C SER A 5 -8.05 19.79 -12.42
N CYS A 6 -8.70 20.25 -11.35
CA CYS A 6 -9.06 19.35 -10.24
C CYS A 6 -10.08 18.35 -10.81
N MET A 7 -9.59 17.32 -11.50
CA MET A 7 -10.41 16.19 -11.91
C MET A 7 -10.89 15.53 -10.63
N ALA A 8 -12.17 15.73 -10.30
CA ALA A 8 -12.83 14.96 -9.26
C ALA A 8 -12.61 13.49 -9.61
N GLN A 9 -11.87 12.77 -8.75
CA GLN A 9 -11.63 11.36 -8.93
C GLN A 9 -12.98 10.65 -8.86
N GLU A 10 -13.42 10.05 -9.97
CA GLU A 10 -14.69 9.32 -10.02
C GLU A 10 -14.61 8.16 -9.03
N SER A 11 -15.40 8.26 -7.96
CA SER A 11 -15.54 7.18 -6.99
C SER A 11 -16.52 6.15 -7.56
N VAL A 12 -16.10 4.91 -7.63
CA VAL A 12 -16.95 3.79 -8.04
C VAL A 12 -17.65 3.24 -6.80
N PRO A 13 -19.01 3.30 -6.75
CA PRO A 13 -19.78 2.76 -5.63
C PRO A 13 -19.50 1.26 -5.42
N GLY A 14 -19.34 0.85 -4.17
CA GLY A 14 -19.02 -0.53 -3.80
C GLY A 14 -17.56 -0.91 -3.98
N CYS A 15 -16.71 0.01 -4.44
CA CYS A 15 -15.26 -0.19 -4.46
C CYS A 15 -14.64 0.30 -3.14
N TYR A 16 -14.15 -0.64 -2.33
CA TYR A 16 -13.52 -0.34 -1.04
C TYR A 16 -12.42 0.73 -1.14
N SER A 17 -11.53 0.60 -2.13
CA SER A 17 -10.40 1.53 -2.32
C SER A 17 -10.87 2.94 -2.66
N CYS A 18 -11.90 3.09 -3.52
CA CYS A 18 -12.48 4.39 -3.85
C CYS A 18 -13.12 5.05 -2.63
N GLU A 19 -13.95 4.29 -1.90
CA GLU A 19 -14.63 4.79 -0.71
C GLU A 19 -13.63 5.19 0.38
N HIS A 20 -12.57 4.38 0.57
CA HIS A 20 -11.52 4.67 1.53
C HIS A 20 -10.64 5.86 1.11
N ASN A 21 -10.33 5.98 -0.18
CA ASN A 21 -9.60 7.13 -0.74
C ASN A 21 -10.37 8.46 -0.58
N ALA A 22 -11.69 8.42 -0.54
CA ALA A 22 -12.55 9.60 -0.38
C ALA A 22 -12.70 10.05 1.09
N GLN A 23 -12.24 9.29 2.07
CA GLN A 23 -12.38 9.65 3.48
C GLN A 23 -11.53 10.90 3.81
N PRO A 24 -12.12 11.89 4.49
CA PRO A 24 -11.42 13.14 4.82
C PRO A 24 -10.34 12.95 5.88
N THR A 25 -10.47 11.92 6.71
CA THR A 25 -9.54 11.64 7.82
C THR A 25 -9.20 10.16 7.81
N LEU A 26 -7.91 9.86 7.73
CA LEU A 26 -7.34 8.52 7.81
C LEU A 26 -6.38 8.43 8.99
N ARG A 27 -6.26 7.24 9.59
CA ARG A 27 -5.24 6.95 10.59
C ARG A 27 -3.85 6.99 9.94
N ARG A 28 -2.82 7.10 10.77
CA ARG A 28 -1.42 7.16 10.29
C ARG A 28 -1.04 5.96 9.43
N HIS A 29 -1.39 4.76 9.85
CA HIS A 29 -1.11 3.54 9.09
C HIS A 29 -1.96 3.38 7.81
N GLU A 30 -3.05 4.13 7.69
CA GLU A 30 -3.90 4.14 6.50
C GLU A 30 -3.42 5.15 5.45
N ARG A 31 -2.52 6.07 5.85
CA ARG A 31 -1.94 7.12 5.00
C ARG A 31 -0.47 7.35 5.35
N ILE A 32 0.36 6.34 5.12
CA ILE A 32 1.82 6.39 5.34
C ILE A 32 2.48 7.35 4.35
N TYR A 33 1.97 7.37 3.13
CA TYR A 33 2.39 8.23 2.02
C TYR A 33 1.17 8.55 1.15
N ASP A 34 1.14 9.75 0.57
CA ASP A 34 0.11 10.16 -0.39
C ASP A 34 0.64 11.34 -1.21
N ASP A 35 0.71 11.20 -2.54
CA ASP A 35 1.14 12.24 -3.47
C ASP A 35 0.02 12.69 -4.43
N GLY A 36 -1.19 12.20 -4.20
CA GLY A 36 -2.35 12.45 -5.07
C GLY A 36 -2.49 11.45 -6.22
N LEU A 37 -1.45 10.69 -6.56
CA LEU A 37 -1.51 9.57 -7.52
C LEU A 37 -1.59 8.23 -6.79
N TRP A 38 -0.78 8.04 -5.76
CA TRP A 38 -0.72 6.83 -4.96
C TRP A 38 -0.83 7.13 -3.48
N ARG A 39 -1.52 6.26 -2.76
CA ARG A 39 -1.56 6.22 -1.30
C ARG A 39 -0.95 4.92 -0.80
N VAL A 40 -0.13 4.99 0.23
CA VAL A 40 0.42 3.81 0.91
C VAL A 40 -0.26 3.65 2.25
N ALA A 41 -0.72 2.44 2.53
CA ALA A 41 -1.33 2.05 3.79
C ALA A 41 -0.75 0.72 4.30
N HIS A 42 -0.92 0.42 5.58
CA HIS A 42 -0.78 -0.94 6.09
C HIS A 42 -2.07 -1.73 5.82
N SER A 43 -1.95 -3.00 5.50
CA SER A 43 -3.12 -3.88 5.34
C SER A 43 -3.86 -4.02 6.67
N PHE A 44 -5.16 -3.82 6.65
CA PHE A 44 -6.00 -3.77 7.84
C PHE A 44 -6.30 -5.15 8.47
N ASN A 45 -6.16 -6.22 7.69
CA ASN A 45 -6.47 -7.60 8.08
C ASN A 45 -5.25 -8.52 8.04
N SER A 46 -4.07 -7.98 8.34
CA SER A 46 -2.82 -8.70 8.31
C SER A 46 -2.39 -9.17 9.70
N THR A 47 -1.97 -10.42 9.81
CA THR A 47 -1.24 -10.93 10.98
C THR A 47 0.25 -10.60 10.93
N TRP A 48 0.65 -9.81 9.96
CA TRP A 48 2.04 -9.58 9.63
C TRP A 48 2.37 -8.10 9.60
N LEU A 49 3.17 -7.64 10.54
CA LEU A 49 3.66 -6.27 10.56
C LEU A 49 4.58 -6.03 9.34
N GLY A 50 4.28 -4.96 8.58
CA GLY A 50 4.99 -4.64 7.34
C GLY A 50 4.35 -5.26 6.10
N TRP A 51 3.07 -5.58 6.14
CA TRP A 51 2.26 -5.80 4.95
C TRP A 51 1.68 -4.48 4.48
N LEU A 52 2.37 -3.79 3.58
CA LEU A 52 1.94 -2.52 3.03
C LEU A 52 1.18 -2.70 1.72
N VAL A 53 0.30 -1.74 1.43
CA VAL A 53 -0.50 -1.72 0.21
C VAL A 53 -0.36 -0.34 -0.44
N LEU A 54 0.06 -0.32 -1.70
CA LEU A 54 0.00 0.86 -2.56
C LEU A 54 -1.36 0.85 -3.25
N VAL A 55 -2.15 1.88 -3.04
CA VAL A 55 -3.48 2.03 -3.60
C VAL A 55 -3.46 3.20 -4.58
N LEU A 56 -3.85 2.98 -5.82
CA LEU A 56 -4.01 4.04 -6.80
C LEU A 56 -5.10 5.00 -6.34
N ARG A 57 -4.91 6.31 -6.52
CA ARG A 57 -5.90 7.28 -6.03
C ARG A 57 -7.17 7.30 -6.89
N ARG A 58 -7.05 7.26 -8.21
CA ARG A 58 -8.21 7.08 -9.10
C ARG A 58 -8.59 5.62 -9.24
N HIS A 59 -9.79 5.35 -9.66
CA HIS A 59 -10.20 3.98 -10.01
C HIS A 59 -9.56 3.51 -11.31
N ALA A 60 -8.97 2.33 -11.28
CA ALA A 60 -8.57 1.53 -12.42
C ALA A 60 -8.53 0.06 -11.97
N ALA A 61 -8.91 -0.85 -12.84
CA ALA A 61 -8.96 -2.29 -12.52
C ALA A 61 -7.67 -3.03 -12.92
N SER A 62 -6.88 -2.47 -13.84
CA SER A 62 -5.68 -3.12 -14.37
C SER A 62 -4.46 -2.22 -14.34
N VAL A 63 -3.29 -2.81 -14.07
CA VAL A 63 -1.98 -2.14 -14.18
C VAL A 63 -1.74 -1.58 -15.60
N GLY A 64 -2.33 -2.22 -16.62
CA GLY A 64 -2.27 -1.73 -17.99
C GLY A 64 -2.95 -0.39 -18.24
N GLU A 65 -3.79 0.07 -17.31
CA GLU A 65 -4.48 1.37 -17.37
C GLU A 65 -3.70 2.52 -16.72
N LEU A 66 -2.52 2.25 -16.13
CA LEU A 66 -1.72 3.29 -15.51
C LEU A 66 -1.25 4.32 -16.54
N THR A 67 -1.37 5.59 -16.18
CA THR A 67 -0.73 6.67 -16.93
C THR A 67 0.79 6.62 -16.77
N SER A 68 1.53 7.36 -17.61
CA SER A 68 2.99 7.44 -17.50
C SER A 68 3.45 8.01 -16.15
N ASP A 69 2.72 8.99 -15.60
CA ASP A 69 3.03 9.60 -14.32
C ASP A 69 2.81 8.60 -13.18
N GLU A 70 1.68 7.90 -13.18
CA GLU A 70 1.38 6.85 -12.19
C GLU A 70 2.39 5.70 -12.24
N ALA A 71 2.75 5.26 -13.44
CA ALA A 71 3.77 4.23 -13.65
C ALA A 71 5.16 4.71 -13.19
N GLY A 72 5.48 5.99 -13.41
CA GLY A 72 6.71 6.61 -12.94
C GLY A 72 6.81 6.60 -11.42
N VAL A 73 5.76 7.05 -10.72
CA VAL A 73 5.70 7.01 -9.25
C VAL A 73 5.78 5.56 -8.75
N PHE A 74 5.02 4.66 -9.32
CA PHE A 74 5.05 3.23 -8.98
C PHE A 74 6.48 2.66 -9.07
N GLY A 75 7.20 3.01 -10.15
CA GLY A 75 8.54 2.52 -10.43
C GLY A 75 9.59 2.88 -9.36
N TRP A 76 9.48 4.04 -8.71
CA TRP A 76 10.39 4.40 -7.62
C TRP A 76 9.83 4.06 -6.22
N LEU A 77 8.51 4.12 -6.04
CA LEU A 77 7.87 3.93 -4.75
C LEU A 77 7.97 2.48 -4.24
N VAL A 78 7.79 1.49 -5.11
CA VAL A 78 7.93 0.07 -4.77
C VAL A 78 9.32 -0.28 -4.25
N PRO A 79 10.42 0.07 -4.94
CA PRO A 79 11.76 -0.12 -4.40
C PRO A 79 12.04 0.67 -3.11
N ALA A 80 11.49 1.88 -2.97
CA ALA A 80 11.63 2.69 -1.76
C ALA A 80 10.97 2.01 -0.56
N LEU A 81 9.75 1.52 -0.72
CA LEU A 81 9.02 0.76 0.30
C LEU A 81 9.74 -0.52 0.68
N SER A 82 10.24 -1.28 -0.30
CA SER A 82 11.00 -2.50 -0.05
C SER A 82 12.22 -2.20 0.82
N ARG A 83 13.02 -1.20 0.46
CA ARG A 83 14.19 -0.78 1.25
C ARG A 83 13.82 -0.31 2.66
N ALA A 84 12.73 0.45 2.79
CA ALA A 84 12.26 0.93 4.08
C ALA A 84 11.86 -0.22 5.01
N LEU A 85 11.09 -1.18 4.49
CA LEU A 85 10.69 -2.38 5.23
C LEU A 85 11.88 -3.26 5.63
N GLU A 86 12.80 -3.50 4.69
CA GLU A 86 14.00 -4.30 4.93
C GLU A 86 14.87 -3.68 6.05
N ALA A 87 15.04 -2.36 6.03
CA ALA A 87 15.82 -1.64 7.03
C ALA A 87 15.13 -1.59 8.40
N GLU A 88 13.83 -1.30 8.44
CA GLU A 88 13.09 -1.13 9.71
C GLU A 88 12.80 -2.45 10.41
N LEU A 89 12.43 -3.48 9.66
CA LEU A 89 12.05 -4.78 10.21
C LEU A 89 13.19 -5.80 10.17
N LYS A 90 14.36 -5.42 9.61
CA LYS A 90 15.56 -6.28 9.47
C LYS A 90 15.24 -7.60 8.75
N VAL A 91 14.37 -7.52 7.75
CA VAL A 91 13.96 -8.67 6.95
C VAL A 91 14.86 -8.83 5.72
N PRO A 92 15.04 -10.05 5.19
CA PRO A 92 15.96 -10.31 4.07
C PRO A 92 15.46 -9.79 2.72
N LYS A 93 14.15 -9.55 2.57
CA LYS A 93 13.49 -9.03 1.37
C LYS A 93 12.02 -8.66 1.61
N ALA A 94 11.45 -7.92 0.68
CA ALA A 94 10.01 -7.77 0.54
C ALA A 94 9.50 -8.54 -0.70
N TYR A 95 8.24 -8.97 -0.63
CA TYR A 95 7.49 -9.51 -1.77
C TYR A 95 6.61 -8.43 -2.36
N VAL A 96 6.43 -8.44 -3.68
CA VAL A 96 5.52 -7.54 -4.39
C VAL A 96 4.49 -8.38 -5.13
N LEU A 97 3.20 -8.11 -4.89
CA LEU A 97 2.09 -8.88 -5.45
C LEU A 97 0.98 -7.92 -5.91
N PHE A 98 0.39 -8.23 -7.04
CA PHE A 98 -0.83 -7.60 -7.54
C PHE A 98 -1.86 -8.67 -7.84
N LEU A 99 -3.07 -8.55 -7.32
CA LEU A 99 -4.14 -9.54 -7.48
C LEU A 99 -5.47 -8.88 -7.86
N ALA A 100 -6.05 -8.03 -7.02
CA ALA A 100 -7.24 -7.18 -7.28
C ALA A 100 -8.44 -7.92 -7.94
N GLU A 101 -8.74 -9.14 -7.48
CA GLU A 101 -9.80 -9.98 -8.08
C GLU A 101 -10.97 -10.24 -7.12
N GLN A 102 -10.87 -9.82 -5.86
CA GLN A 102 -11.93 -10.02 -4.89
C GLN A 102 -13.06 -9.01 -5.13
N GLU A 103 -14.32 -9.43 -4.99
CA GLU A 103 -15.49 -8.55 -5.07
C GLU A 103 -15.35 -7.35 -4.13
N GLY A 104 -15.60 -6.15 -4.64
CA GLY A 104 -15.40 -4.88 -3.94
C GLY A 104 -13.95 -4.38 -3.91
N PHE A 105 -12.98 -5.15 -4.39
CA PHE A 105 -11.55 -4.80 -4.44
C PHE A 105 -10.98 -4.76 -5.87
N ASP A 106 -11.82 -4.72 -6.89
CA ASP A 106 -11.42 -4.54 -8.28
C ASP A 106 -10.94 -3.10 -8.52
N HIS A 107 -9.75 -2.84 -8.02
CA HIS A 107 -9.09 -1.53 -8.02
C HIS A 107 -7.57 -1.76 -7.91
N VAL A 108 -6.78 -1.08 -8.70
CA VAL A 108 -5.33 -1.23 -8.68
C VAL A 108 -4.78 -0.93 -7.29
N HIS A 109 -4.39 -2.00 -6.61
CA HIS A 109 -3.64 -1.96 -5.37
C HIS A 109 -2.55 -3.02 -5.38
N VAL A 110 -1.37 -2.67 -4.92
CA VAL A 110 -0.19 -3.53 -4.95
C VAL A 110 0.33 -3.75 -3.54
N HIS A 111 0.50 -5.01 -3.19
CA HIS A 111 1.03 -5.41 -1.90
C HIS A 111 2.55 -5.42 -1.90
N VAL A 112 3.16 -4.80 -0.90
CA VAL A 112 4.60 -4.88 -0.61
C VAL A 112 4.75 -5.44 0.80
N ILE A 113 5.24 -6.67 0.89
CA ILE A 113 5.15 -7.47 2.11
C ILE A 113 6.55 -7.81 2.60
N ALA A 114 6.90 -7.32 3.79
CA ALA A 114 8.13 -7.71 4.45
C ALA A 114 8.13 -9.22 4.72
N ARG A 115 9.19 -9.94 4.34
CA ARG A 115 9.32 -11.37 4.64
C ARG A 115 10.02 -11.58 5.98
N PRO A 116 9.34 -12.03 7.04
CA PRO A 116 10.00 -12.31 8.31
C PRO A 116 11.06 -13.40 8.19
N PRO A 117 12.19 -13.28 8.92
CA PRO A 117 13.29 -14.24 8.85
C PRO A 117 12.91 -15.66 9.27
N GLU A 118 12.00 -15.77 10.24
CA GLU A 118 11.52 -17.01 10.84
C GLU A 118 10.65 -17.85 9.92
N TYR A 119 10.11 -17.25 8.85
CA TYR A 119 9.29 -18.02 7.91
C TYR A 119 10.15 -18.85 6.97
N ALA A 120 9.89 -20.14 6.94
CA ALA A 120 10.56 -21.09 6.06
C ALA A 120 10.41 -20.67 4.58
N ARG A 121 11.42 -20.98 3.77
CA ARG A 121 11.32 -20.81 2.32
C ARG A 121 10.17 -21.67 1.80
N GLY A 122 9.23 -21.05 1.06
CA GLY A 122 8.10 -21.74 0.46
C GLY A 122 6.76 -21.56 1.16
N ILE A 123 6.66 -20.75 2.23
CA ILE A 123 5.36 -20.34 2.75
C ILE A 123 4.63 -19.58 1.65
N ARG A 124 3.42 -20.03 1.35
CA ARG A 124 2.54 -19.37 0.39
C ARG A 124 1.94 -18.14 1.05
N VAL A 125 2.15 -16.96 0.46
CA VAL A 125 1.62 -15.69 0.99
C VAL A 125 0.12 -15.74 1.22
N PHE A 126 -0.62 -16.51 0.41
CA PHE A 126 -2.06 -16.72 0.55
C PHE A 126 -2.48 -17.42 1.85
N GLU A 127 -1.63 -18.27 2.41
CA GLU A 127 -1.92 -18.94 3.70
C GLU A 127 -1.91 -17.97 4.88
N LEU A 128 -1.36 -16.77 4.68
CA LEU A 128 -1.28 -15.72 5.70
C LEU A 128 -2.54 -14.84 5.73
N ILE A 129 -3.29 -14.78 4.63
CA ILE A 129 -4.52 -13.97 4.50
C ILE A 129 -5.69 -14.64 5.25
N GLN A 130 -5.62 -15.94 5.51
CA GLN A 130 -6.72 -16.74 6.08
C GLN A 130 -6.60 -16.93 7.61
N ARG A 131 -5.83 -16.10 8.29
CA ARG A 131 -5.66 -16.21 9.74
C ARG A 131 -6.78 -15.54 10.51
N PRO A 132 -7.14 -16.05 11.73
CA PRO A 132 -8.15 -15.45 12.59
C PRO A 132 -7.85 -13.99 12.94
N SER A 133 -8.88 -13.19 13.16
CA SER A 133 -8.74 -11.74 13.43
C SER A 133 -8.08 -11.40 14.77
N ASP A 134 -8.06 -12.32 15.72
CA ASP A 134 -7.36 -12.18 17.00
C ASP A 134 -5.84 -12.26 16.87
N GLU A 135 -5.33 -12.74 15.72
CA GLU A 135 -3.92 -12.73 15.38
C GLU A 135 -3.50 -11.48 14.57
N TRP A 136 -4.42 -10.59 14.25
CA TRP A 136 -4.09 -9.40 13.43
C TRP A 136 -3.22 -8.41 14.18
N VAL A 137 -2.32 -7.76 13.43
CA VAL A 137 -1.47 -6.69 13.95
C VAL A 137 -2.32 -5.56 14.52
N SER A 138 -1.94 -5.07 15.69
CA SER A 138 -2.67 -3.98 16.33
C SER A 138 -2.53 -2.66 15.55
N ALA A 139 -3.55 -1.80 15.64
CA ALA A 139 -3.50 -0.48 15.02
C ALA A 139 -2.33 0.37 15.56
N ALA A 140 -1.95 0.19 16.82
CA ALA A 140 -0.82 0.90 17.45
C ALA A 140 0.51 0.47 16.80
N ASP A 141 0.74 -0.83 16.61
CA ASP A 141 1.96 -1.33 15.97
C ASP A 141 2.05 -0.88 14.50
N MET A 142 0.91 -0.86 13.79
CA MET A 142 0.85 -0.32 12.43
C MET A 142 1.16 1.17 12.38
N ASP A 143 0.64 1.97 13.31
CA ASP A 143 0.91 3.41 13.40
C ASP A 143 2.39 3.68 13.74
N ASP A 144 2.98 2.91 14.65
CA ASP A 144 4.40 2.99 15.00
C ASP A 144 5.31 2.69 13.80
N LEU A 145 4.99 1.65 13.05
CA LEU A 145 5.74 1.33 11.82
C LEU A 145 5.58 2.44 10.78
N ALA A 146 4.36 2.96 10.60
CA ALA A 146 4.08 4.05 9.68
C ALA A 146 4.93 5.30 10.00
N GLU A 147 5.09 5.63 11.27
CA GLU A 147 5.94 6.75 11.75
C GLU A 147 7.40 6.61 11.34
N ARG A 148 7.94 5.41 11.40
CA ARG A 148 9.33 5.13 11.04
C ARG A 148 9.57 5.07 9.53
N ILE A 149 8.57 4.63 8.76
CA ILE A 149 8.68 4.45 7.30
C ILE A 149 8.45 5.75 6.54
N ALA A 150 7.45 6.55 6.92
CA ALA A 150 7.03 7.74 6.17
C ALA A 150 8.19 8.72 5.84
N PRO A 151 9.10 9.06 6.76
CA PRO A 151 10.22 9.97 6.46
C PRO A 151 11.18 9.41 5.39
N ARG A 152 11.31 8.09 5.29
CA ARG A 152 12.20 7.43 4.32
C ARG A 152 11.66 7.54 2.89
N LEU A 153 10.34 7.61 2.73
CA LEU A 153 9.68 7.74 1.43
C LEU A 153 9.79 9.18 0.90
N ILE A 154 9.64 10.16 1.77
CA ILE A 154 9.74 11.58 1.42
C ILE A 154 11.17 11.93 0.99
N ALA A 155 12.18 11.43 1.67
CA ALA A 155 13.60 11.70 1.37
C ALA A 155 14.01 11.22 -0.02
N VAL A 156 13.42 10.14 -0.54
CA VAL A 156 13.73 9.60 -1.87
C VAL A 156 13.09 10.44 -2.98
N ASN A 157 11.94 11.07 -2.74
CA ASN A 157 11.25 11.90 -3.73
C ASN A 157 11.87 13.29 -3.88
N SER A 158 12.80 13.67 -2.99
CA SER A 158 13.46 15.00 -2.95
C SER A 158 14.86 15.00 -3.57
N ALA A 159 15.34 13.86 -4.06
CA ALA A 159 16.67 13.67 -4.65
C ALA A 159 16.58 13.49 -6.18
#